data_c29cc0cf29995fd221549f932ebd61ff
#
_entry.id   c29cc0cf29995fd221549f932ebd61ff
#
_cell.length_a   1.000
_cell.length_b   1.000
_cell.length_c   1.000
_cell.angle_alpha   90.00
_cell.angle_beta   90.00
_cell.angle_gamma   90.00
#
_symmetry.space_group_name_H-M   'P 1'
#
loop_
_entity.id
_entity.type
_entity.pdbx_description
1 polymer ?
#
loop_
_entity_poly.entity_id
_entity_poly.type
_entity_poly.pdbx_seq_one_letter_code
_entity_poly.pdbx_strand_id
1 'polypeptide(L)'
;GKEIYVLDAQGEVYRLTLDGNILAAALNPGGYLAVTVNTSGYKASVEVYDPKGEKVFAFHSGDQFLMTAAVSADSRQMAAVTMGQEDGSFVSSLALYRLGREERYAECLLPENAVVYDLGAVGGSYCAVMETGLQFVTTGGKLAGSYSYDGGYLHRCSLGGDGYAALLLGRYKSGSQGRLVTVDSQGRELASLDIDEEVMSLSAAGKYVAVLYQDHLTIYDKDLQEYAVLKDVSAAGTVLMRSDGSAVLTGASAASLYLP
;
A
#
# COMPACT_ATOMS: atom_id res chain seq x y z
N GLY A 1 -16.20 8.98 2.31
CA GLY A 1 -16.26 9.84 3.49
C GLY A 1 -15.27 10.99 3.41
N LYS A 2 -15.31 11.88 4.39
CA LYS A 2 -14.46 13.09 4.45
C LYS A 2 -13.58 13.15 5.70
N GLU A 3 -13.66 12.16 6.57
CA GLU A 3 -12.96 12.15 7.85
C GLU A 3 -11.92 11.04 7.88
N ILE A 4 -10.75 11.33 8.44
CA ILE A 4 -9.68 10.39 8.72
C ILE A 4 -9.33 10.50 10.20
N TYR A 5 -9.17 9.36 10.84
CA TYR A 5 -8.67 9.21 12.19
C TYR A 5 -7.33 8.51 12.14
N VAL A 6 -6.30 9.12 12.68
CA VAL A 6 -4.98 8.50 12.84
C VAL A 6 -4.84 8.10 14.29
N LEU A 7 -4.60 6.82 14.52
CA LEU A 7 -4.55 6.20 15.84
C LEU A 7 -3.17 5.58 16.07
N ASP A 8 -2.74 5.56 17.30
CA ASP A 8 -1.60 4.77 17.78
C ASP A 8 -2.03 3.83 18.94
N ALA A 9 -1.08 3.26 19.65
CA ALA A 9 -1.37 2.37 20.79
C ALA A 9 -2.00 3.09 22.01
N GLN A 10 -1.91 4.41 22.08
CA GLN A 10 -2.47 5.24 23.14
C GLN A 10 -3.85 5.81 22.79
N GLY A 11 -4.23 5.76 21.51
CA GLY A 11 -5.53 6.24 21.04
C GLY A 11 -5.45 7.17 19.83
N GLU A 12 -6.31 8.18 19.77
CA GLU A 12 -6.36 9.14 18.67
C GLU A 12 -5.18 10.11 18.74
N VAL A 13 -4.33 10.08 17.70
CA VAL A 13 -3.22 11.03 17.54
C VAL A 13 -3.75 12.35 16.98
N TYR A 14 -4.51 12.26 15.88
CA TYR A 14 -5.22 13.40 15.31
C TYR A 14 -6.38 12.95 14.41
N ARG A 15 -7.23 13.91 14.09
CA ARG A 15 -8.37 13.75 13.18
C ARG A 15 -8.33 14.83 12.11
N LEU A 16 -8.68 14.47 10.88
CA LEU A 16 -8.81 15.39 9.76
C LEU A 16 -10.25 15.35 9.22
N THR A 17 -10.77 16.52 8.91
CA THR A 17 -11.99 16.69 8.11
C THR A 17 -11.61 17.40 6.82
N LEU A 18 -11.82 16.76 5.69
CA LEU A 18 -11.40 17.22 4.38
C LEU A 18 -12.55 17.89 3.62
N ASP A 19 -12.25 18.79 2.71
CA ASP A 19 -13.26 19.50 1.92
C ASP A 19 -13.97 18.58 0.92
N GLY A 20 -13.29 17.54 0.41
CA GLY A 20 -13.81 16.59 -0.56
C GLY A 20 -13.89 15.16 -0.03
N ASN A 21 -14.44 14.28 -0.87
CA ASN A 21 -14.45 12.85 -0.57
C ASN A 21 -13.05 12.26 -0.74
N ILE A 22 -12.65 11.44 0.22
CA ILE A 22 -11.39 10.70 0.21
C ILE A 22 -11.49 9.60 -0.84
N LEU A 23 -10.54 9.57 -1.76
CA LEU A 23 -10.38 8.55 -2.80
C LEU A 23 -9.40 7.47 -2.32
N ALA A 24 -8.25 7.89 -1.77
CA ALA A 24 -7.22 7.02 -1.23
C ALA A 24 -6.50 7.69 -0.06
N ALA A 25 -5.92 6.90 0.82
CA ALA A 25 -5.08 7.36 1.90
C ALA A 25 -3.96 6.36 2.16
N ALA A 26 -2.73 6.85 2.31
CA ALA A 26 -1.56 6.02 2.58
C ALA A 26 -0.69 6.66 3.65
N LEU A 27 -0.36 5.89 4.69
CA LEU A 27 0.52 6.29 5.78
C LEU A 27 1.90 5.66 5.56
N ASN A 28 2.95 6.47 5.62
CA ASN A 28 4.31 5.93 5.57
C ASN A 28 4.83 5.55 6.97
N PRO A 29 5.94 4.80 7.09
CA PRO A 29 6.53 4.45 8.37
C PRO A 29 6.96 5.65 9.23
N GLY A 30 7.19 6.82 8.63
CA GLY A 30 7.52 8.07 9.32
C GLY A 30 6.30 8.81 9.87
N GLY A 31 5.08 8.25 9.72
CA GLY A 31 3.83 8.85 10.18
C GLY A 31 3.28 9.96 9.28
N TYR A 32 3.84 10.14 8.07
CA TYR A 32 3.28 11.08 7.08
C TYR A 32 2.12 10.42 6.35
N LEU A 33 1.01 11.14 6.24
CA LEU A 33 -0.22 10.68 5.60
C LEU A 33 -0.42 11.40 4.27
N ALA A 34 -0.43 10.66 3.17
CA ALA A 34 -0.88 11.16 1.87
C ALA A 34 -2.36 10.84 1.67
N VAL A 35 -3.14 11.83 1.27
CA VAL A 35 -4.57 11.68 1.01
C VAL A 35 -4.91 12.20 -0.37
N THR A 36 -5.52 11.37 -1.19
CA THR A 36 -6.10 11.79 -2.47
C THR A 36 -7.57 12.13 -2.26
N VAL A 37 -7.96 13.34 -2.67
CA VAL A 37 -9.27 13.92 -2.37
C VAL A 37 -9.93 14.40 -3.66
N ASN A 38 -11.23 14.13 -3.79
CA ASN A 38 -12.05 14.72 -4.85
C ASN A 38 -12.45 16.14 -4.44
N THR A 39 -11.76 17.14 -4.98
CA THR A 39 -11.95 18.56 -4.65
C THR A 39 -12.73 19.27 -5.77
N SER A 40 -13.72 20.06 -5.39
CA SER A 40 -14.54 20.81 -6.36
C SER A 40 -13.67 21.79 -7.17
N GLY A 41 -13.85 21.79 -8.49
CA GLY A 41 -13.09 22.64 -9.41
C GLY A 41 -11.80 22.01 -9.94
N TYR A 42 -11.40 20.84 -9.43
CA TYR A 42 -10.25 20.07 -9.89
C TYR A 42 -10.66 18.63 -10.22
N LYS A 43 -9.84 17.93 -11.03
CA LYS A 43 -10.06 16.49 -11.28
C LYS A 43 -9.77 15.65 -10.04
N ALA A 44 -8.72 16.01 -9.30
CA ALA A 44 -8.43 15.52 -7.96
C ALA A 44 -7.34 16.37 -7.29
N SER A 45 -7.14 16.17 -5.99
CA SER A 45 -6.09 16.80 -5.19
C SER A 45 -5.37 15.76 -4.35
N VAL A 46 -4.09 15.99 -4.07
CA VAL A 46 -3.33 15.25 -3.07
C VAL A 46 -2.94 16.22 -1.98
N GLU A 47 -3.18 15.82 -0.75
CA GLU A 47 -2.74 16.54 0.45
C GLU A 47 -1.83 15.61 1.28
N VAL A 48 -0.75 16.16 1.82
CA VAL A 48 0.15 15.42 2.71
C VAL A 48 0.19 16.09 4.06
N TYR A 49 0.03 15.28 5.10
CA TYR A 49 0.04 15.69 6.49
C TYR A 49 1.24 15.06 7.21
N ASP A 50 1.85 15.81 8.11
CA ASP A 50 2.93 15.34 8.96
C ASP A 50 2.40 14.45 10.12
N PRO A 51 3.27 13.86 10.97
CA PRO A 51 2.83 13.03 12.10
C PRO A 51 1.99 13.74 13.17
N LYS A 52 1.88 15.08 13.09
CA LYS A 52 1.04 15.88 13.99
C LYS A 52 -0.30 16.26 13.38
N GLY A 53 -0.53 15.89 12.10
CA GLY A 53 -1.71 16.28 11.35
C GLY A 53 -1.63 17.67 10.72
N GLU A 54 -0.44 18.29 10.66
CA GLU A 54 -0.25 19.56 9.98
C GLU A 54 -0.05 19.33 8.47
N LYS A 55 -0.77 20.09 7.63
CA LYS A 55 -0.65 19.98 6.17
C LYS A 55 0.70 20.57 5.72
N VAL A 56 1.56 19.71 5.17
CA VAL A 56 2.92 20.10 4.72
C VAL A 56 3.04 20.20 3.21
N PHE A 57 2.04 19.67 2.47
CA PHE A 57 2.01 19.71 1.01
C PHE A 57 0.57 19.61 0.51
N ALA A 58 0.28 20.30 -0.60
CA ALA A 58 -0.94 20.11 -1.37
C ALA A 58 -0.63 20.30 -2.87
N PHE A 59 -1.28 19.50 -3.69
CA PHE A 59 -1.24 19.60 -5.15
C PHE A 59 -2.64 19.39 -5.72
N HIS A 60 -3.03 20.27 -6.66
CA HIS A 60 -4.33 20.23 -7.31
C HIS A 60 -4.15 19.99 -8.81
N SER A 61 -4.75 18.94 -9.35
CA SER A 61 -4.70 18.64 -10.77
C SER A 61 -5.97 19.12 -11.47
N GLY A 62 -5.80 19.95 -12.50
CA GLY A 62 -6.88 20.40 -13.38
C GLY A 62 -7.06 19.57 -14.64
N ASP A 63 -6.02 18.84 -15.06
CA ASP A 63 -5.94 18.14 -16.36
C ASP A 63 -5.89 16.61 -16.24
N GLN A 64 -5.30 16.06 -15.20
CA GLN A 64 -5.16 14.61 -14.98
C GLN A 64 -5.91 14.17 -13.73
N PHE A 65 -6.42 12.95 -13.73
CA PHE A 65 -6.94 12.31 -12.53
C PHE A 65 -5.78 11.85 -11.66
N LEU A 66 -5.92 12.03 -10.34
CA LEU A 66 -5.01 11.49 -9.33
C LEU A 66 -5.72 10.34 -8.63
N MET A 67 -5.16 9.13 -8.72
CA MET A 67 -5.81 7.92 -8.21
C MET A 67 -5.41 7.65 -6.77
N THR A 68 -4.11 7.65 -6.50
CA THR A 68 -3.54 7.42 -5.17
C THR A 68 -2.18 8.11 -5.07
N ALA A 69 -1.69 8.31 -3.86
CA ALA A 69 -0.37 8.89 -3.60
C ALA A 69 0.29 8.22 -2.40
N ALA A 70 1.62 8.19 -2.40
CA ALA A 70 2.40 7.67 -1.28
C ALA A 70 3.61 8.56 -1.00
N VAL A 71 3.93 8.74 0.28
CA VAL A 71 5.14 9.45 0.73
C VAL A 71 6.30 8.45 0.78
N SER A 72 7.49 8.89 0.36
CA SER A 72 8.72 8.09 0.43
C SER A 72 9.07 7.70 1.87
N ALA A 73 9.87 6.64 2.03
CA ALA A 73 10.27 6.16 3.34
C ALA A 73 11.04 7.23 4.15
N ASP A 74 11.80 8.11 3.50
CA ASP A 74 12.54 9.21 4.13
C ASP A 74 11.69 10.47 4.39
N SER A 75 10.40 10.43 4.03
CA SER A 75 9.42 11.51 4.21
C SER A 75 9.79 12.84 3.54
N ARG A 76 10.58 12.80 2.46
CA ARG A 76 11.03 14.02 1.74
C ARG A 76 10.33 14.21 0.40
N GLN A 77 9.75 13.16 -0.12
CA GLN A 77 9.19 13.11 -1.47
C GLN A 77 7.87 12.35 -1.44
N MET A 78 7.08 12.52 -2.47
CA MET A 78 5.90 11.70 -2.72
C MET A 78 5.81 11.32 -4.19
N ALA A 79 5.14 10.23 -4.47
CA ALA A 79 4.66 9.87 -5.78
C ALA A 79 3.13 9.88 -5.79
N ALA A 80 2.55 10.33 -6.90
CA ALA A 80 1.12 10.21 -7.17
C ALA A 80 0.91 9.45 -8.48
N VAL A 81 -0.04 8.52 -8.48
CA VAL A 81 -0.53 7.90 -9.71
C VAL A 81 -1.42 8.89 -10.42
N THR A 82 -1.02 9.29 -11.62
CA THR A 82 -1.85 10.10 -12.51
C THR A 82 -2.44 9.23 -13.60
N MET A 83 -3.62 9.57 -14.05
CA MET A 83 -4.28 8.95 -15.20
C MET A 83 -4.80 10.03 -16.15
N GLY A 84 -4.40 9.94 -17.40
CA GLY A 84 -4.86 10.76 -18.49
C GLY A 84 -5.34 9.92 -19.66
N GLN A 85 -5.62 10.57 -20.78
CA GLN A 85 -6.00 9.93 -22.03
C GLN A 85 -5.19 10.55 -23.18
N GLU A 86 -4.53 9.70 -23.96
CA GLU A 86 -3.80 10.08 -25.19
C GLU A 86 -4.26 9.16 -26.31
N ASP A 87 -4.61 9.73 -27.46
CA ASP A 87 -5.05 9.01 -28.67
C ASP A 87 -6.12 7.93 -28.41
N GLY A 88 -7.01 8.16 -27.44
CA GLY A 88 -8.09 7.23 -27.08
C GLY A 88 -7.70 6.13 -26.09
N SER A 89 -6.43 6.01 -25.73
CA SER A 89 -5.91 5.06 -24.73
C SER A 89 -5.71 5.74 -23.38
N PHE A 90 -5.90 4.98 -22.30
CA PHE A 90 -5.54 5.46 -20.96
C PHE A 90 -4.04 5.38 -20.75
N VAL A 91 -3.47 6.49 -20.31
CA VAL A 91 -2.06 6.60 -19.94
C VAL A 91 -1.95 6.87 -18.45
N SER A 92 -1.30 5.97 -17.74
CA SER A 92 -1.01 6.12 -16.33
C SER A 92 0.48 6.40 -16.10
N SER A 93 0.80 7.27 -15.16
CA SER A 93 2.17 7.55 -14.76
C SER A 93 2.32 7.75 -13.26
N LEU A 94 3.55 7.63 -12.77
CA LEU A 94 3.95 8.08 -11.45
C LEU A 94 4.57 9.47 -11.57
N ALA A 95 3.88 10.48 -11.09
CA ALA A 95 4.38 11.84 -10.97
C ALA A 95 5.03 12.02 -9.60
N LEU A 96 6.29 12.51 -9.57
CA LEU A 96 7.10 12.62 -8.37
C LEU A 96 7.28 14.08 -7.96
N TYR A 97 7.06 14.35 -6.67
CA TYR A 97 7.13 15.68 -6.06
C TYR A 97 8.05 15.66 -4.84
N ARG A 98 8.69 16.77 -4.57
CA ARG A 98 9.34 17.02 -3.27
C ARG A 98 8.33 17.66 -2.33
N LEU A 99 8.24 17.19 -1.11
CA LEU A 99 7.36 17.83 -0.12
C LEU A 99 7.78 19.30 0.06
N GLY A 100 6.77 20.18 0.07
CA GLY A 100 6.98 21.65 0.09
C GLY A 100 7.21 22.29 -1.27
N ARG A 101 7.15 21.56 -2.40
CA ARG A 101 7.22 22.10 -3.76
C ARG A 101 6.15 21.48 -4.64
N GLU A 102 5.30 22.31 -5.23
CA GLU A 102 4.21 21.87 -6.12
C GLU A 102 4.70 21.40 -7.50
N GLU A 103 5.93 21.76 -7.87
CA GLU A 103 6.50 21.40 -9.15
C GLU A 103 6.92 19.91 -9.18
N ARG A 104 6.41 19.20 -10.17
CA ARG A 104 6.83 17.83 -10.48
C ARG A 104 8.28 17.83 -10.96
N TYR A 105 9.14 17.04 -10.31
CA TYR A 105 10.55 16.95 -10.69
C TYR A 105 10.89 15.75 -11.56
N ALA A 106 10.04 14.71 -11.56
CA ALA A 106 10.19 13.51 -12.39
C ALA A 106 8.84 12.87 -12.68
N GLU A 107 8.80 12.06 -13.72
CA GLU A 107 7.67 11.25 -14.11
C GLU A 107 8.16 9.92 -14.67
N CYS A 108 7.46 8.83 -14.36
CA CYS A 108 7.71 7.51 -14.90
C CYS A 108 6.41 6.98 -15.48
N LEU A 109 6.38 6.73 -16.80
CA LEU A 109 5.24 6.09 -17.44
C LEU A 109 5.08 4.66 -16.94
N LEU A 110 3.85 4.27 -16.67
CA LEU A 110 3.47 2.90 -16.37
C LEU A 110 3.13 2.16 -17.69
N PRO A 111 3.04 0.82 -17.67
CA PRO A 111 2.63 0.05 -18.85
C PRO A 111 1.32 0.57 -19.44
N GLU A 112 1.17 0.44 -20.75
CA GLU A 112 -0.03 0.87 -21.47
C GLU A 112 -1.29 0.21 -20.87
N ASN A 113 -2.33 1.01 -20.68
CA ASN A 113 -3.60 0.60 -20.06
C ASN A 113 -3.47 0.02 -18.64
N ALA A 114 -2.37 0.32 -17.92
CA ALA A 114 -2.20 -0.15 -16.54
C ALA A 114 -3.25 0.48 -15.61
N VAL A 115 -3.96 -0.36 -14.88
CA VAL A 115 -4.82 0.03 -13.77
C VAL A 115 -4.04 -0.18 -12.47
N VAL A 116 -3.79 0.89 -11.74
CA VAL A 116 -3.09 0.84 -10.44
C VAL A 116 -4.10 0.72 -9.32
N TYR A 117 -3.97 -0.33 -8.51
CA TYR A 117 -4.83 -0.60 -7.35
C TYR A 117 -4.29 0.02 -6.06
N ASP A 118 -2.95 0.07 -5.92
CA ASP A 118 -2.30 0.59 -4.72
C ASP A 118 -0.92 1.16 -5.06
N LEU A 119 -0.42 2.04 -4.20
CA LEU A 119 0.90 2.65 -4.28
C LEU A 119 1.49 2.78 -2.88
N GLY A 120 2.70 2.31 -2.71
CA GLY A 120 3.42 2.45 -1.45
C GLY A 120 4.93 2.61 -1.64
N ALA A 121 5.63 2.97 -0.57
CA ALA A 121 7.09 2.99 -0.54
C ALA A 121 7.61 1.61 -0.10
N VAL A 122 8.48 1.01 -0.92
CA VAL A 122 9.14 -0.26 -0.63
C VAL A 122 10.65 -0.08 -0.78
N GLY A 123 11.36 -0.12 0.32
CA GLY A 123 12.78 0.23 0.34
C GLY A 123 13.00 1.66 -0.15
N GLY A 124 13.94 1.86 -1.07
CA GLY A 124 14.23 3.16 -1.69
C GLY A 124 13.41 3.47 -2.94
N SER A 125 12.32 2.72 -3.21
CA SER A 125 11.48 2.83 -4.40
C SER A 125 10.01 3.00 -4.04
N TYR A 126 9.22 3.50 -4.98
CA TYR A 126 7.77 3.38 -4.97
C TYR A 126 7.35 2.11 -5.68
N CYS A 127 6.39 1.41 -5.14
CA CYS A 127 5.80 0.20 -5.73
C CYS A 127 4.38 0.51 -6.18
N ALA A 128 4.14 0.49 -7.48
CA ALA A 128 2.80 0.53 -8.06
C ALA A 128 2.28 -0.91 -8.19
N VAL A 129 1.16 -1.19 -7.53
CA VAL A 129 0.45 -2.47 -7.60
C VAL A 129 -0.58 -2.39 -8.70
N MET A 130 -0.42 -3.19 -9.74
CA MET A 130 -1.27 -3.19 -10.93
C MET A 130 -2.05 -4.51 -11.05
N GLU A 131 -2.94 -4.58 -12.01
CA GLU A 131 -3.72 -5.80 -12.30
C GLU A 131 -2.85 -7.00 -12.64
N THR A 132 -1.74 -6.80 -13.36
CA THR A 132 -0.91 -7.87 -13.93
C THR A 132 0.45 -8.02 -13.29
N GLY A 133 0.81 -7.14 -12.35
CA GLY A 133 2.14 -7.16 -11.73
C GLY A 133 2.44 -5.95 -10.88
N LEU A 134 3.67 -5.89 -10.39
CA LEU A 134 4.25 -4.75 -9.69
C LEU A 134 5.22 -4.00 -10.59
N GLN A 135 5.29 -2.69 -10.42
CA GLN A 135 6.36 -1.86 -10.97
C GLN A 135 7.02 -1.03 -9.87
N PHE A 136 8.32 -1.15 -9.78
CA PHE A 136 9.14 -0.41 -8.81
C PHE A 136 9.81 0.76 -9.50
N VAL A 137 9.64 1.95 -8.95
CA VAL A 137 10.20 3.20 -9.48
C VAL A 137 11.03 3.86 -8.39
N THR A 138 12.29 4.16 -8.69
CA THR A 138 13.16 4.84 -7.74
C THR A 138 12.63 6.23 -7.38
N THR A 139 13.05 6.78 -6.26
CA THR A 139 12.76 8.18 -5.89
C THR A 139 13.31 9.20 -6.91
N GLY A 140 14.18 8.79 -7.83
CA GLY A 140 14.65 9.59 -8.96
C GLY A 140 13.78 9.50 -10.22
N GLY A 141 12.66 8.74 -10.19
CA GLY A 141 11.75 8.58 -11.33
C GLY A 141 12.19 7.55 -12.38
N LYS A 142 13.14 6.67 -12.04
CA LYS A 142 13.61 5.61 -12.96
C LYS A 142 12.99 4.27 -12.58
N LEU A 143 12.65 3.47 -13.59
CA LEU A 143 12.27 2.07 -13.37
C LEU A 143 13.40 1.34 -12.65
N ALA A 144 13.09 0.76 -11.49
CA ALA A 144 13.99 -0.07 -10.71
C ALA A 144 13.84 -1.56 -11.02
N GLY A 145 12.61 -1.99 -11.29
CA GLY A 145 12.27 -3.37 -11.64
C GLY A 145 10.78 -3.57 -11.77
N SER A 146 10.40 -4.78 -12.15
CA SER A 146 9.00 -5.20 -12.26
C SER A 146 8.87 -6.66 -11.87
N TYR A 147 7.68 -7.04 -11.40
CA TYR A 147 7.31 -8.43 -11.09
C TYR A 147 5.99 -8.75 -11.77
N SER A 148 5.97 -9.79 -12.61
CA SER A 148 4.76 -10.28 -13.29
C SER A 148 4.04 -11.29 -12.39
N TYR A 149 2.71 -11.27 -12.41
CA TYR A 149 1.91 -12.34 -11.75
C TYR A 149 1.78 -13.61 -12.61
N ASP A 150 2.36 -13.62 -13.83
CA ASP A 150 2.36 -14.75 -14.78
C ASP A 150 0.98 -15.36 -15.03
N GLY A 151 -0.02 -14.49 -15.18
CA GLY A 151 -1.42 -14.86 -15.37
C GLY A 151 -2.19 -15.19 -14.09
N GLY A 152 -1.55 -15.06 -12.93
CA GLY A 152 -2.21 -15.13 -11.63
C GLY A 152 -3.05 -13.87 -11.34
N TYR A 153 -3.93 -13.97 -10.39
CA TYR A 153 -4.81 -12.89 -9.94
C TYR A 153 -4.39 -12.40 -8.56
N LEU A 154 -4.24 -11.09 -8.41
CA LEU A 154 -3.95 -10.49 -7.11
C LEU A 154 -5.18 -10.58 -6.20
N HIS A 155 -5.07 -11.34 -5.10
CA HIS A 155 -6.11 -11.43 -4.08
C HIS A 155 -5.86 -10.44 -2.94
N ARG A 156 -4.60 -10.32 -2.48
CA ARG A 156 -4.18 -9.41 -1.40
C ARG A 156 -2.78 -8.89 -1.68
N CYS A 157 -2.49 -7.70 -1.19
CA CYS A 157 -1.13 -7.17 -1.15
C CYS A 157 -0.89 -6.42 0.15
N SER A 158 0.38 -6.30 0.53
CA SER A 158 0.84 -5.44 1.61
C SER A 158 2.22 -4.90 1.28
N LEU A 159 2.36 -3.57 1.32
CA LEU A 159 3.58 -2.84 1.00
C LEU A 159 4.34 -2.36 2.25
N GLY A 160 3.92 -2.81 3.45
CA GLY A 160 4.53 -2.40 4.72
C GLY A 160 5.83 -3.12 5.10
N GLY A 161 6.30 -4.07 4.27
CA GLY A 161 7.56 -4.78 4.49
C GLY A 161 8.80 -3.89 4.36
N ASP A 162 9.85 -4.20 5.13
CA ASP A 162 11.12 -3.49 5.04
C ASP A 162 11.89 -3.94 3.79
N GLY A 163 11.72 -3.18 2.70
CA GLY A 163 12.35 -3.43 1.41
C GLY A 163 11.71 -4.55 0.57
N TYR A 164 10.51 -5.00 0.92
CA TYR A 164 9.76 -5.98 0.15
C TYR A 164 8.25 -5.72 0.15
N ALA A 165 7.57 -6.24 -0.86
CA ALA A 165 6.12 -6.33 -0.94
C ALA A 165 5.69 -7.79 -0.68
N ALA A 166 4.57 -8.01 0.03
CA ALA A 166 3.94 -9.32 0.20
C ALA A 166 2.66 -9.39 -0.64
N LEU A 167 2.50 -10.47 -1.41
CA LEU A 167 1.39 -10.69 -2.32
C LEU A 167 0.75 -12.05 -2.06
N LEU A 168 -0.57 -12.12 -2.12
CA LEU A 168 -1.30 -13.36 -2.28
C LEU A 168 -1.85 -13.42 -3.72
N LEU A 169 -1.33 -14.33 -4.51
CA LEU A 169 -1.71 -14.55 -5.90
C LEU A 169 -2.57 -15.81 -6.00
N GLY A 170 -3.77 -15.71 -6.56
CA GLY A 170 -4.64 -16.83 -6.85
C GLY A 170 -4.45 -17.34 -8.27
N ARG A 171 -4.66 -18.64 -8.48
CA ARG A 171 -4.73 -19.21 -9.83
C ARG A 171 -6.00 -18.76 -10.58
N TYR A 172 -7.05 -18.47 -9.83
CA TYR A 172 -8.34 -18.00 -10.34
C TYR A 172 -8.75 -16.70 -9.64
N LYS A 173 -9.71 -15.96 -10.21
CA LYS A 173 -10.26 -14.73 -9.60
C LYS A 173 -10.91 -14.96 -8.23
N SER A 174 -11.38 -16.16 -7.97
CA SER A 174 -11.99 -16.57 -6.70
C SER A 174 -11.52 -17.99 -6.33
N GLY A 175 -11.43 -18.25 -5.04
CA GLY A 175 -11.02 -19.54 -4.48
C GLY A 175 -10.04 -19.34 -3.33
N SER A 176 -9.83 -20.42 -2.56
CA SER A 176 -8.94 -20.42 -1.39
C SER A 176 -7.48 -20.74 -1.73
N GLN A 177 -7.25 -21.37 -2.88
CA GLN A 177 -5.90 -21.73 -3.30
C GLN A 177 -5.16 -20.54 -3.85
N GLY A 178 -3.98 -20.27 -3.31
CA GLY A 178 -3.13 -19.19 -3.70
C GLY A 178 -1.66 -19.46 -3.46
N ARG A 179 -0.83 -18.53 -3.88
CA ARG A 179 0.60 -18.51 -3.62
C ARG A 179 0.93 -17.20 -2.89
N LEU A 180 1.40 -17.31 -1.67
CA LEU A 180 1.98 -16.19 -0.95
C LEU A 180 3.39 -15.95 -1.50
N VAL A 181 3.70 -14.70 -1.84
CA VAL A 181 4.97 -14.33 -2.47
C VAL A 181 5.50 -13.08 -1.79
N THR A 182 6.82 -13.03 -1.59
CA THR A 182 7.53 -11.81 -1.22
C THR A 182 8.44 -11.36 -2.36
N VAL A 183 8.42 -10.06 -2.68
CA VAL A 183 9.13 -9.48 -3.82
C VAL A 183 9.92 -8.27 -3.35
N ASP A 184 11.21 -8.19 -3.71
CA ASP A 184 12.05 -7.05 -3.33
C ASP A 184 11.82 -5.80 -4.19
N SER A 185 12.45 -4.69 -3.82
CA SER A 185 12.32 -3.40 -4.51
C SER A 185 12.94 -3.36 -5.93
N GLN A 186 13.57 -4.44 -6.38
CA GLN A 186 14.05 -4.65 -7.76
C GLN A 186 13.15 -5.58 -8.57
N GLY A 187 12.02 -6.03 -8.00
CA GLY A 187 11.08 -6.94 -8.66
C GLY A 187 11.52 -8.40 -8.66
N ARG A 188 12.46 -8.79 -7.79
CA ARG A 188 12.90 -10.19 -7.65
C ARG A 188 12.07 -10.88 -6.58
N GLU A 189 11.56 -12.06 -6.90
CA GLU A 189 10.93 -12.93 -5.92
C GLU A 189 11.97 -13.37 -4.87
N LEU A 190 11.68 -13.12 -3.60
CA LEU A 190 12.50 -13.55 -2.48
C LEU A 190 12.13 -14.94 -2.02
N ALA A 191 10.82 -15.18 -1.85
CA ALA A 191 10.27 -16.46 -1.44
C ALA A 191 8.85 -16.63 -1.94
N SER A 192 8.39 -17.90 -2.02
CA SER A 192 6.99 -18.23 -2.27
C SER A 192 6.54 -19.45 -1.48
N LEU A 193 5.26 -19.49 -1.11
CA LEU A 193 4.62 -20.55 -0.34
C LEU A 193 3.21 -20.78 -0.88
N ASP A 194 2.86 -22.03 -1.17
CA ASP A 194 1.52 -22.39 -1.56
C ASP A 194 0.58 -22.33 -0.36
N ILE A 195 -0.59 -21.72 -0.57
CA ILE A 195 -1.65 -21.56 0.43
C ILE A 195 -2.90 -22.27 -0.06
N ASP A 196 -3.38 -23.22 0.72
CA ASP A 196 -4.58 -24.00 0.40
C ASP A 196 -5.83 -23.54 1.17
N GLU A 197 -5.66 -22.60 2.10
CA GLU A 197 -6.73 -22.06 2.94
C GLU A 197 -7.13 -20.64 2.52
N GLU A 198 -8.36 -20.25 2.86
CA GLU A 198 -8.85 -18.92 2.59
C GLU A 198 -8.15 -17.88 3.49
N VAL A 199 -7.48 -16.91 2.88
CA VAL A 199 -6.82 -15.80 3.58
C VAL A 199 -7.79 -14.65 3.77
N MET A 200 -8.13 -14.35 5.01
CA MET A 200 -9.00 -13.25 5.40
C MET A 200 -8.28 -11.89 5.28
N SER A 201 -7.03 -11.83 5.73
CA SER A 201 -6.24 -10.60 5.72
C SER A 201 -4.75 -10.91 5.60
N LEU A 202 -4.02 -10.03 4.91
CA LEU A 202 -2.56 -10.05 4.73
C LEU A 202 -1.99 -8.72 5.18
N SER A 203 -0.97 -8.73 6.03
CA SER A 203 -0.28 -7.52 6.47
C SER A 203 1.20 -7.79 6.66
N ALA A 204 2.06 -6.96 6.08
CA ALA A 204 3.50 -7.01 6.26
C ALA A 204 3.97 -5.74 6.99
N ALA A 205 4.93 -5.90 7.91
CA ALA A 205 5.63 -4.79 8.54
C ALA A 205 7.02 -5.23 9.01
N GLY A 206 8.03 -4.39 8.79
CA GLY A 206 9.40 -4.77 9.07
C GLY A 206 9.77 -6.04 8.33
N LYS A 207 10.28 -7.04 9.05
CA LYS A 207 10.64 -8.36 8.48
C LYS A 207 9.50 -9.39 8.52
N TYR A 208 8.31 -9.04 9.01
CA TYR A 208 7.23 -9.98 9.28
C TYR A 208 6.09 -9.86 8.28
N VAL A 209 5.48 -11.01 7.98
CA VAL A 209 4.27 -11.15 7.16
C VAL A 209 3.22 -11.90 7.95
N ALA A 210 2.12 -11.23 8.30
CA ALA A 210 1.00 -11.83 9.00
C ALA A 210 -0.08 -12.25 8.01
N VAL A 211 -0.48 -13.51 8.07
CA VAL A 211 -1.56 -14.11 7.27
C VAL A 211 -2.65 -14.56 8.21
N LEU A 212 -3.79 -13.88 8.15
CA LEU A 212 -4.96 -14.23 8.96
C LEU A 212 -5.87 -15.17 8.17
N TYR A 213 -6.12 -16.32 8.73
CA TYR A 213 -7.10 -17.29 8.30
C TYR A 213 -8.39 -17.18 9.12
N GLN A 214 -9.35 -18.04 8.90
CA GLN A 214 -10.65 -17.99 9.58
C GLN A 214 -10.54 -18.24 11.10
N ASP A 215 -9.66 -19.13 11.53
CA ASP A 215 -9.52 -19.60 12.91
C ASP A 215 -8.13 -19.42 13.51
N HIS A 216 -7.15 -19.06 12.70
CA HIS A 216 -5.78 -18.85 13.16
C HIS A 216 -5.07 -17.71 12.42
N LEU A 217 -4.00 -17.22 13.03
CA LEU A 217 -3.04 -16.27 12.45
C LEU A 217 -1.70 -16.96 12.36
N THR A 218 -1.09 -16.95 11.18
CA THR A 218 0.31 -17.34 11.01
C THR A 218 1.16 -16.12 10.68
N ILE A 219 2.25 -15.96 11.38
CA ILE A 219 3.27 -14.94 11.12
C ILE A 219 4.47 -15.61 10.51
N TYR A 220 4.90 -15.14 9.37
CA TYR A 220 6.11 -15.55 8.66
C TYR A 220 7.15 -14.44 8.71
N ASP A 221 8.40 -14.78 8.43
CA ASP A 221 9.41 -13.80 8.06
C ASP A 221 9.32 -13.46 6.54
N LYS A 222 10.17 -12.55 6.07
CA LYS A 222 10.21 -12.15 4.65
C LYS A 222 10.59 -13.28 3.69
N ASP A 223 11.26 -14.32 4.20
CA ASP A 223 11.67 -15.52 3.45
C ASP A 223 10.61 -16.64 3.58
N LEU A 224 9.43 -16.29 4.11
CA LEU A 224 8.25 -17.13 4.33
C LEU A 224 8.51 -18.36 5.21
N GLN A 225 9.47 -18.23 6.14
CA GLN A 225 9.63 -19.19 7.22
C GLN A 225 8.66 -18.86 8.35
N GLU A 226 7.96 -19.88 8.88
CA GLU A 226 7.01 -19.69 9.97
C GLU A 226 7.72 -19.16 11.23
N TYR A 227 7.25 -18.04 11.74
CA TYR A 227 7.76 -17.40 12.96
C TYR A 227 6.87 -17.71 14.17
N ALA A 228 5.54 -17.60 14.01
CA ALA A 228 4.58 -17.84 15.07
C ALA A 228 3.21 -18.20 14.52
N VAL A 229 2.45 -19.00 15.29
CA VAL A 229 1.05 -19.31 15.02
C VAL A 229 0.21 -19.00 16.27
N LEU A 230 -0.85 -18.23 16.08
CA LEU A 230 -1.86 -17.93 17.09
C LEU A 230 -3.18 -18.60 16.69
N LYS A 231 -3.71 -19.47 17.54
CA LYS A 231 -4.99 -20.15 17.34
C LYS A 231 -6.15 -19.39 17.99
N ASP A 232 -7.38 -19.78 17.65
CA ASP A 232 -8.61 -19.25 18.25
C ASP A 232 -8.83 -17.74 18.02
N VAL A 233 -8.53 -17.26 16.81
CA VAL A 233 -8.71 -15.85 16.39
C VAL A 233 -9.99 -15.63 15.56
N SER A 234 -10.95 -16.54 15.60
CA SER A 234 -12.14 -16.56 14.73
C SER A 234 -13.02 -15.30 14.77
N ALA A 235 -12.86 -14.43 15.77
CA ALA A 235 -13.54 -13.15 15.85
C ALA A 235 -12.85 -12.04 15.05
N ALA A 236 -11.63 -12.24 14.56
CA ALA A 236 -10.85 -11.26 13.80
C ALA A 236 -11.18 -11.35 12.30
N GLY A 237 -11.40 -10.21 11.68
CA GLY A 237 -11.59 -10.08 10.22
C GLY A 237 -10.39 -9.42 9.53
N THR A 238 -9.53 -8.74 10.29
CA THR A 238 -8.36 -8.03 9.76
C THR A 238 -7.19 -8.15 10.70
N VAL A 239 -5.98 -8.24 10.15
CA VAL A 239 -4.73 -8.17 10.88
C VAL A 239 -3.91 -6.97 10.40
N LEU A 240 -3.29 -6.25 11.33
CA LEU A 240 -2.31 -5.21 11.07
C LEU A 240 -1.01 -5.61 11.78
N MET A 241 -0.02 -6.00 11.00
CA MET A 241 1.32 -6.36 11.48
C MET A 241 2.09 -5.12 11.87
N ARG A 242 2.93 -5.22 12.90
CA ARG A 242 3.86 -4.18 13.34
C ARG A 242 5.30 -4.65 13.18
N SER A 243 6.22 -3.70 13.02
CA SER A 243 7.64 -4.00 12.80
C SER A 243 8.35 -4.62 14.00
N ASP A 244 7.76 -4.54 15.20
CA ASP A 244 8.25 -5.16 16.43
C ASP A 244 7.82 -6.63 16.60
N GLY A 245 7.08 -7.18 15.63
CA GLY A 245 6.55 -8.55 15.66
C GLY A 245 5.18 -8.68 16.31
N SER A 246 4.64 -7.63 16.92
CA SER A 246 3.28 -7.61 17.42
C SER A 246 2.27 -7.40 16.28
N ALA A 247 1.02 -7.79 16.51
CA ALA A 247 -0.05 -7.61 15.53
C ALA A 247 -1.34 -7.14 16.19
N VAL A 248 -2.04 -6.21 15.54
CA VAL A 248 -3.39 -5.81 15.94
C VAL A 248 -4.39 -6.62 15.12
N LEU A 249 -5.26 -7.33 15.82
CA LEU A 249 -6.37 -8.09 15.25
C LEU A 249 -7.65 -7.29 15.47
N THR A 250 -8.40 -7.02 14.41
CA THR A 250 -9.67 -6.29 14.51
C THR A 250 -10.83 -7.14 14.02
N GLY A 251 -11.91 -7.12 14.78
CA GLY A 251 -13.19 -7.73 14.45
C GLY A 251 -14.30 -6.68 14.38
N ALA A 252 -15.54 -7.14 14.30
CA ALA A 252 -16.72 -6.26 14.16
C ALA A 252 -16.94 -5.33 15.38
N SER A 253 -16.53 -5.74 16.57
CA SER A 253 -16.81 -5.02 17.84
C SER A 253 -15.63 -4.89 18.78
N ALA A 254 -14.47 -5.47 18.42
CA ALA A 254 -13.30 -5.49 19.29
C ALA A 254 -12.00 -5.44 18.47
N ALA A 255 -10.97 -4.89 19.10
CA ALA A 255 -9.59 -5.02 18.66
C ALA A 255 -8.78 -5.68 19.77
N SER A 256 -7.85 -6.54 19.43
CA SER A 256 -6.91 -7.19 20.34
C SER A 256 -5.49 -7.07 19.84
N LEU A 257 -4.55 -7.01 20.77
CA LEU A 257 -3.12 -6.93 20.48
C LEU A 257 -2.49 -8.30 20.76
N TYR A 258 -1.90 -8.88 19.72
CA TYR A 258 -0.98 -10.00 19.86
C TYR A 258 0.42 -9.45 20.18
N LEU A 259 1.05 -10.01 21.19
CA LEU A 259 2.45 -9.78 21.55
C LEU A 259 3.21 -11.09 21.34
N PRO A 260 4.36 -11.06 20.62
CA PRO A 260 5.16 -12.26 20.33
C PRO A 260 5.83 -12.84 21.57
#